data_194febe3e68ade8736202e4ec1e5d2c0
#
_entry.id   194febe3e68ade8736202e4ec1e5d2c0
#
_cell.length_a   1.000
_cell.length_b   1.000
_cell.length_c   1.000
_cell.angle_alpha   90.00
_cell.angle_beta   90.00
_cell.angle_gamma   90.00
#
_symmetry.space_group_name_H-M   'P 1'
#
loop_
_entity.id
_entity.type
_entity.pdbx_description
1 polymer ?
#
loop_
_entity_poly.entity_id
_entity_poly.type
_entity_poly.pdbx_seq_one_letter_code
_entity_poly.pdbx_strand_id
1 'polypeptide(L)'
;MTTSNSSSIVSSTFYLTGIPGYEEFHHWISIPFCLLYLVGITGNCMILHIVRTDPRLHEPMYYFLAMLSLTDMAMSLPTMISVFRVLWSISREIQFNICVIQMFLIHTFSFTESSVLLAMALDRYVAICHPLRYATILTPKLIAKIGIAAFLRSSILMIPLVASLAFYPFCRSHVLSHSYCLHQDMIRLSCADIKFNVIYGLVLITLLWGTDSLGLFVSYVLILHSVLKIASHEGRLKAINTCASHICAVLILYVPMIGLSIVHRFAKHSSPLIHIFMAHIYLLVPPVLNPIIYSVKTKQIRQGLFHLICSPKDSSLTM
;
A
#
# COMPACT_ATOMS: atom_id res chain seq x y z
N MET A 1 -14.40 -10.40 -52.45
CA MET A 1 -13.34 -10.14 -51.45
C MET A 1 -13.96 -9.31 -50.36
N THR A 2 -14.45 -9.96 -49.33
CA THR A 2 -15.05 -9.35 -48.14
C THR A 2 -14.00 -9.38 -47.06
N THR A 3 -13.38 -8.23 -46.80
CA THR A 3 -12.48 -8.05 -45.65
C THR A 3 -13.32 -7.94 -44.38
N SER A 4 -13.45 -9.02 -43.67
CA SER A 4 -13.98 -9.04 -42.31
C SER A 4 -12.95 -8.42 -41.37
N ASN A 5 -13.11 -7.14 -41.05
CA ASN A 5 -12.46 -6.50 -39.91
C ASN A 5 -13.08 -7.05 -38.62
N SER A 6 -12.68 -8.23 -38.20
CA SER A 6 -12.92 -8.71 -36.86
C SER A 6 -11.80 -8.19 -35.96
N SER A 7 -12.03 -7.01 -35.38
CA SER A 7 -11.33 -6.61 -34.15
C SER A 7 -11.77 -7.55 -33.02
N SER A 8 -11.24 -8.77 -33.06
CA SER A 8 -11.35 -9.68 -31.91
C SER A 8 -10.51 -9.06 -30.79
N ILE A 9 -11.20 -8.39 -29.86
CA ILE A 9 -10.67 -8.24 -28.50
C ILE A 9 -10.52 -9.68 -28.00
N VAL A 10 -9.33 -10.23 -28.18
CA VAL A 10 -8.98 -11.52 -27.64
C VAL A 10 -9.06 -11.34 -26.13
N SER A 11 -10.16 -11.85 -25.53
CA SER A 11 -10.29 -11.99 -24.09
C SER A 11 -9.24 -13.00 -23.65
N SER A 12 -7.98 -12.54 -23.49
CA SER A 12 -6.91 -13.39 -23.01
C SER A 12 -7.15 -13.66 -21.54
N THR A 13 -7.36 -14.93 -21.22
CA THR A 13 -7.41 -15.43 -19.84
C THR A 13 -6.00 -15.81 -19.43
N PHE A 14 -5.59 -15.40 -18.23
CA PHE A 14 -4.31 -15.76 -17.63
C PHE A 14 -4.51 -16.75 -16.50
N TYR A 15 -3.46 -17.50 -16.17
CA TYR A 15 -3.47 -18.52 -15.10
C TYR A 15 -2.48 -18.11 -14.02
N LEU A 16 -2.95 -17.96 -12.80
CA LEU A 16 -2.14 -17.67 -11.61
C LEU A 16 -1.64 -19.00 -11.02
N THR A 17 -0.33 -19.11 -10.74
CA THR A 17 0.25 -20.39 -10.26
C THR A 17 0.22 -20.56 -8.76
N GLY A 18 0.18 -19.47 -8.00
CA GLY A 18 0.33 -19.53 -6.55
C GLY A 18 1.78 -19.73 -6.13
N ILE A 19 2.07 -20.78 -5.38
CA ILE A 19 3.42 -21.12 -4.90
C ILE A 19 3.84 -22.41 -5.62
N PRO A 20 4.69 -22.31 -6.65
CA PRO A 20 5.11 -23.47 -7.44
C PRO A 20 5.87 -24.49 -6.61
N GLY A 21 5.55 -25.77 -6.82
CA GLY A 21 6.16 -26.90 -6.10
C GLY A 21 5.56 -27.17 -4.72
N TYR A 22 4.54 -26.39 -4.31
CA TYR A 22 3.83 -26.56 -3.04
C TYR A 22 2.31 -26.62 -3.24
N GLU A 23 1.85 -27.07 -4.41
CA GLU A 23 0.44 -27.07 -4.78
C GLU A 23 -0.42 -27.88 -3.82
N GLU A 24 0.09 -29.03 -3.35
CA GLU A 24 -0.59 -29.90 -2.37
C GLU A 24 -0.74 -29.24 -0.99
N PHE A 25 0.14 -28.29 -0.68
CA PHE A 25 0.14 -27.57 0.61
C PHE A 25 -0.59 -26.23 0.55
N HIS A 26 -1.15 -25.83 -0.59
CA HIS A 26 -1.82 -24.53 -0.76
C HIS A 26 -2.88 -24.27 0.32
N HIS A 27 -3.68 -25.27 0.70
CA HIS A 27 -4.68 -25.14 1.75
C HIS A 27 -4.05 -24.78 3.12
N TRP A 28 -2.93 -25.43 3.48
CA TRP A 28 -2.22 -25.14 4.73
C TRP A 28 -1.54 -23.78 4.69
N ILE A 29 -0.95 -23.43 3.56
CA ILE A 29 -0.31 -22.11 3.33
C ILE A 29 -1.35 -21.00 3.33
N SER A 30 -2.59 -21.29 2.92
CA SER A 30 -3.66 -20.29 2.93
C SER A 30 -4.03 -19.81 4.34
N ILE A 31 -3.87 -20.64 5.37
CA ILE A 31 -4.24 -20.29 6.74
C ILE A 31 -3.50 -19.05 7.24
N PRO A 32 -2.14 -18.98 7.23
CA PRO A 32 -1.44 -17.77 7.64
C PRO A 32 -1.77 -16.57 6.76
N PHE A 33 -1.97 -16.74 5.45
CA PHE A 33 -2.40 -15.63 4.58
C PHE A 33 -3.78 -15.11 4.95
N CYS A 34 -4.75 -16.01 5.22
CA CYS A 34 -6.08 -15.64 5.69
C CYS A 34 -6.02 -14.82 6.97
N LEU A 35 -5.20 -15.27 7.94
CA LEU A 35 -5.04 -14.57 9.21
C LEU A 35 -4.41 -13.18 9.01
N LEU A 36 -3.38 -13.05 8.17
CA LEU A 36 -2.76 -11.76 7.89
C LEU A 36 -3.74 -10.79 7.21
N TYR A 37 -4.48 -11.21 6.19
CA TYR A 37 -5.51 -10.38 5.57
C TYR A 37 -6.61 -10.00 6.57
N LEU A 38 -7.07 -10.92 7.39
CA LEU A 38 -8.08 -10.65 8.42
C LEU A 38 -7.60 -9.60 9.42
N VAL A 39 -6.38 -9.74 9.93
CA VAL A 39 -5.77 -8.77 10.85
C VAL A 39 -5.61 -7.41 10.18
N GLY A 40 -5.09 -7.36 8.96
CA GLY A 40 -4.90 -6.12 8.21
C GLY A 40 -6.23 -5.40 7.95
N ILE A 41 -7.23 -6.09 7.41
CA ILE A 41 -8.53 -5.48 7.09
C ILE A 41 -9.24 -5.06 8.38
N THR A 42 -9.32 -5.94 9.39
CA THR A 42 -10.01 -5.62 10.65
C THR A 42 -9.33 -4.45 11.36
N GLY A 43 -7.99 -4.46 11.44
CA GLY A 43 -7.22 -3.39 12.09
C GLY A 43 -7.43 -2.03 11.41
N ASN A 44 -7.37 -1.97 10.09
CA ASN A 44 -7.60 -0.74 9.35
C ASN A 44 -9.06 -0.28 9.43
N CYS A 45 -10.04 -1.19 9.38
CA CYS A 45 -11.45 -0.85 9.62
C CYS A 45 -11.68 -0.27 11.01
N MET A 46 -11.04 -0.84 12.04
CA MET A 46 -11.14 -0.33 13.40
C MET A 46 -10.56 1.08 13.53
N ILE A 47 -9.39 1.35 12.92
CA ILE A 47 -8.81 2.70 12.91
C ILE A 47 -9.77 3.69 12.24
N LEU A 48 -10.29 3.36 11.05
CA LEU A 48 -11.23 4.22 10.34
C LEU A 48 -12.48 4.49 11.16
N HIS A 49 -13.03 3.48 11.81
CA HIS A 49 -14.21 3.61 12.66
C HIS A 49 -13.94 4.55 13.84
N ILE A 50 -12.83 4.35 14.56
CA ILE A 50 -12.47 5.14 15.74
C ILE A 50 -12.18 6.60 15.36
N VAL A 51 -11.40 6.83 14.30
CA VAL A 51 -11.10 8.20 13.82
C VAL A 51 -12.39 8.93 13.42
N ARG A 52 -13.38 8.20 12.88
CA ARG A 52 -14.68 8.80 12.51
C ARG A 52 -15.55 9.11 13.72
N THR A 53 -15.56 8.26 14.74
CA THR A 53 -16.53 8.30 15.84
C THR A 53 -16.04 9.03 17.07
N ASP A 54 -14.73 9.12 17.31
CA ASP A 54 -14.15 9.79 18.47
C ASP A 54 -13.72 11.23 18.13
N PRO A 55 -14.42 12.26 18.61
CA PRO A 55 -14.07 13.66 18.35
C PRO A 55 -12.66 14.05 18.78
N ARG A 56 -12.05 13.34 19.75
CA ARG A 56 -10.68 13.57 20.21
C ARG A 56 -9.63 13.22 19.16
N LEU A 57 -10.03 12.46 18.13
CA LEU A 57 -9.18 12.06 17.01
C LEU A 57 -9.41 12.91 15.75
N HIS A 58 -10.11 14.04 15.85
CA HIS A 58 -10.29 14.95 14.73
C HIS A 58 -9.14 15.97 14.62
N GLU A 59 -7.91 15.46 14.70
CA GLU A 59 -6.67 16.20 14.47
C GLU A 59 -6.00 15.80 13.16
N PRO A 60 -5.14 16.65 12.56
CA PRO A 60 -4.48 16.41 11.27
C PRO A 60 -3.83 15.03 11.14
N MET A 61 -3.07 14.62 12.14
CA MET A 61 -2.39 13.32 12.15
C MET A 61 -3.34 12.15 11.95
N TYR A 62 -4.50 12.16 12.59
CA TYR A 62 -5.45 11.04 12.51
C TYR A 62 -6.21 11.01 11.18
N TYR A 63 -6.39 12.15 10.51
CA TYR A 63 -6.90 12.18 9.15
C TYR A 63 -5.92 11.56 8.16
N PHE A 64 -4.63 11.82 8.30
CA PHE A 64 -3.60 11.15 7.50
C PHE A 64 -3.52 9.64 7.83
N LEU A 65 -3.67 9.26 9.10
CA LEU A 65 -3.74 7.86 9.49
C LEU A 65 -4.97 7.15 8.88
N ALA A 66 -6.11 7.82 8.81
CA ALA A 66 -7.29 7.30 8.13
C ALA A 66 -7.04 7.13 6.61
N MET A 67 -6.35 8.07 5.97
CA MET A 67 -5.94 7.92 4.56
C MET A 67 -5.00 6.73 4.38
N LEU A 68 -4.03 6.54 5.27
CA LEU A 68 -3.14 5.38 5.26
C LEU A 68 -3.94 4.07 5.38
N SER A 69 -4.89 4.00 6.31
CA SER A 69 -5.75 2.83 6.47
C SER A 69 -6.64 2.57 5.24
N LEU A 70 -7.09 3.61 4.55
CA LEU A 70 -7.84 3.46 3.28
C LEU A 70 -6.96 2.92 2.15
N THR A 71 -5.72 3.39 2.02
CA THR A 71 -4.77 2.87 1.01
C THR A 71 -4.42 1.41 1.28
N ASP A 72 -4.16 1.05 2.54
CA ASP A 72 -3.91 -0.32 2.98
C ASP A 72 -5.05 -1.28 2.60
N MET A 73 -6.29 -0.87 2.84
CA MET A 73 -7.48 -1.65 2.48
C MET A 73 -7.65 -1.76 0.96
N ALA A 74 -7.44 -0.66 0.23
CA ALA A 74 -7.59 -0.63 -1.22
C ALA A 74 -6.57 -1.51 -1.96
N MET A 75 -5.39 -1.73 -1.38
CA MET A 75 -4.41 -2.70 -1.88
C MET A 75 -4.76 -4.14 -1.48
N SER A 76 -5.22 -4.33 -0.25
CA SER A 76 -5.46 -5.67 0.30
C SER A 76 -6.68 -6.37 -0.31
N LEU A 77 -7.79 -5.67 -0.51
CA LEU A 77 -9.06 -6.28 -0.94
C LEU A 77 -8.97 -6.95 -2.33
N PRO A 78 -8.45 -6.29 -3.39
CA PRO A 78 -8.35 -6.93 -4.70
C PRO A 78 -7.42 -8.14 -4.71
N THR A 79 -6.33 -8.08 -3.94
CA THR A 79 -5.32 -9.14 -3.90
C THR A 79 -5.76 -10.32 -3.05
N MET A 80 -6.47 -10.08 -1.94
CA MET A 80 -7.07 -11.12 -1.12
C MET A 80 -7.95 -12.06 -1.94
N ILE A 81 -8.82 -11.51 -2.79
CA ILE A 81 -9.72 -12.31 -3.62
C ILE A 81 -8.94 -13.25 -4.54
N SER A 82 -7.88 -12.76 -5.20
CA SER A 82 -7.06 -13.59 -6.10
C SER A 82 -6.27 -14.64 -5.35
N VAL A 83 -5.61 -14.25 -4.24
CA VAL A 83 -4.81 -15.15 -3.42
C VAL A 83 -5.67 -16.31 -2.88
N PHE A 84 -6.88 -16.01 -2.38
CA PHE A 84 -7.78 -17.07 -1.89
C PHE A 84 -8.25 -18.01 -2.99
N ARG A 85 -8.68 -17.47 -4.14
CA ARG A 85 -9.12 -18.30 -5.26
C ARG A 85 -8.04 -19.28 -5.70
N VAL A 86 -6.79 -18.85 -5.71
CA VAL A 86 -5.64 -19.66 -6.12
C VAL A 86 -5.28 -20.69 -5.05
N LEU A 87 -5.09 -20.26 -3.79
CA LEU A 87 -4.64 -21.14 -2.70
C LEU A 87 -5.73 -22.17 -2.28
N TRP A 88 -7.01 -21.83 -2.45
CA TRP A 88 -8.10 -22.76 -2.21
C TRP A 88 -8.48 -23.58 -3.45
N SER A 89 -7.69 -23.49 -4.51
CA SER A 89 -7.89 -24.20 -5.77
C SER A 89 -9.30 -24.04 -6.39
N ILE A 90 -9.96 -22.92 -6.08
CA ILE A 90 -11.29 -22.60 -6.60
C ILE A 90 -11.20 -22.26 -8.08
N SER A 91 -10.27 -21.38 -8.46
CA SER A 91 -9.96 -21.03 -9.83
C SER A 91 -8.61 -20.36 -9.91
N ARG A 92 -7.80 -20.74 -10.88
CA ARG A 92 -6.53 -20.10 -11.21
C ARG A 92 -6.66 -19.11 -12.36
N GLU A 93 -7.83 -19.06 -12.98
CA GLU A 93 -8.09 -18.20 -14.14
C GLU A 93 -8.40 -16.77 -13.72
N ILE A 94 -7.80 -15.82 -14.42
CA ILE A 94 -8.08 -14.39 -14.30
C ILE A 94 -8.17 -13.75 -15.68
N GLN A 95 -9.21 -12.96 -15.90
CA GLN A 95 -9.37 -12.21 -17.15
C GLN A 95 -8.37 -11.06 -17.21
N PHE A 96 -7.89 -10.74 -18.42
CA PHE A 96 -6.96 -9.64 -18.66
C PHE A 96 -7.39 -8.32 -18.01
N ASN A 97 -8.64 -7.91 -18.21
CA ASN A 97 -9.15 -6.64 -17.67
C ASN A 97 -9.11 -6.60 -16.14
N ILE A 98 -9.45 -7.72 -15.48
CA ILE A 98 -9.41 -7.82 -14.00
C ILE A 98 -7.96 -7.74 -13.51
N CYS A 99 -7.05 -8.39 -14.22
CA CYS A 99 -5.62 -8.35 -13.94
C CYS A 99 -5.06 -6.93 -14.07
N VAL A 100 -5.43 -6.22 -15.13
CA VAL A 100 -5.05 -4.81 -15.39
C VAL A 100 -5.58 -3.87 -14.29
N ILE A 101 -6.85 -4.02 -13.91
CA ILE A 101 -7.45 -3.25 -12.81
C ILE A 101 -6.73 -3.54 -11.48
N GLN A 102 -6.46 -4.80 -11.18
CA GLN A 102 -5.75 -5.17 -9.95
C GLN A 102 -4.35 -4.54 -9.89
N MET A 103 -3.57 -4.60 -10.97
CA MET A 103 -2.26 -3.95 -11.06
C MET A 103 -2.36 -2.44 -10.90
N PHE A 104 -3.34 -1.81 -11.57
CA PHE A 104 -3.58 -0.37 -11.43
C PHE A 104 -3.84 0.03 -9.98
N LEU A 105 -4.71 -0.70 -9.29
CA LEU A 105 -5.04 -0.42 -7.89
C LEU A 105 -3.83 -0.60 -6.97
N ILE A 106 -3.12 -1.73 -7.07
CA ILE A 106 -1.95 -2.02 -6.24
C ILE A 106 -0.91 -0.90 -6.38
N HIS A 107 -0.52 -0.56 -7.59
CA HIS A 107 0.54 0.44 -7.79
C HIS A 107 0.09 1.86 -7.47
N THR A 108 -1.14 2.25 -7.85
CA THR A 108 -1.68 3.58 -7.54
C THR A 108 -1.74 3.81 -6.03
N PHE A 109 -2.28 2.85 -5.27
CA PHE A 109 -2.40 3.00 -3.82
C PHE A 109 -1.05 2.88 -3.11
N SER A 110 -0.11 2.09 -3.61
CA SER A 110 1.25 2.05 -3.06
C SER A 110 2.00 3.38 -3.23
N PHE A 111 1.88 4.05 -4.38
CA PHE A 111 2.44 5.39 -4.55
C PHE A 111 1.68 6.44 -3.73
N THR A 112 0.37 6.30 -3.58
CA THR A 112 -0.44 7.17 -2.72
C THR A 112 -0.05 7.02 -1.25
N GLU A 113 0.20 5.79 -0.79
CA GLU A 113 0.69 5.50 0.56
C GLU A 113 2.03 6.22 0.85
N SER A 114 2.98 6.15 -0.09
CA SER A 114 4.25 6.89 0.01
C SER A 114 4.03 8.40 0.19
N SER A 115 3.12 8.98 -0.59
CA SER A 115 2.79 10.41 -0.50
C SER A 115 2.08 10.77 0.80
N VAL A 116 1.21 9.89 1.32
CA VAL A 116 0.56 10.07 2.63
C VAL A 116 1.60 10.04 3.75
N LEU A 117 2.58 9.12 3.69
CA LEU A 117 3.69 9.11 4.64
C LEU A 117 4.53 10.38 4.57
N LEU A 118 4.79 10.93 3.38
CA LEU A 118 5.44 12.24 3.26
C LEU A 118 4.60 13.35 3.91
N ALA A 119 3.29 13.36 3.68
CA ALA A 119 2.39 14.32 4.31
C ALA A 119 2.39 14.20 5.85
N MET A 120 2.46 12.97 6.37
CA MET A 120 2.61 12.71 7.81
C MET A 120 3.95 13.20 8.36
N ALA A 121 5.05 13.11 7.59
CA ALA A 121 6.33 13.70 8.00
C ALA A 121 6.26 15.21 8.08
N LEU A 122 5.61 15.86 7.12
CA LEU A 122 5.36 17.30 7.13
C LEU A 122 4.45 17.71 8.29
N ASP A 123 3.42 16.90 8.60
CA ASP A 123 2.60 17.08 9.79
C ASP A 123 3.45 17.08 11.07
N ARG A 124 4.32 16.09 11.23
CA ARG A 124 5.26 16.03 12.37
C ARG A 124 6.18 17.24 12.41
N TYR A 125 6.71 17.66 11.27
CA TYR A 125 7.54 18.86 11.17
C TYR A 125 6.80 20.11 11.67
N VAL A 126 5.60 20.35 11.19
CA VAL A 126 4.80 21.51 11.61
C VAL A 126 4.45 21.43 13.11
N ALA A 127 4.06 20.24 13.60
CA ALA A 127 3.70 20.04 15.00
C ALA A 127 4.88 20.30 15.97
N ILE A 128 6.10 19.95 15.57
CA ILE A 128 7.30 20.10 16.43
C ILE A 128 7.93 21.49 16.27
N CYS A 129 8.04 21.99 15.03
CA CYS A 129 8.76 23.23 14.74
C CYS A 129 7.87 24.48 14.83
N HIS A 130 6.56 24.34 14.61
CA HIS A 130 5.60 25.45 14.59
C HIS A 130 4.31 25.15 15.39
N PRO A 131 4.40 24.75 16.69
CA PRO A 131 3.25 24.26 17.45
C PRO A 131 2.13 25.27 17.57
N LEU A 132 2.43 26.56 17.68
CA LEU A 132 1.41 27.61 17.80
C LEU A 132 0.60 27.85 16.50
N ARG A 133 1.14 27.44 15.35
CA ARG A 133 0.48 27.58 14.04
C ARG A 133 -0.03 26.26 13.48
N TYR A 134 0.11 25.17 14.20
CA TYR A 134 -0.22 23.84 13.72
C TYR A 134 -1.67 23.73 13.20
N ALA A 135 -2.64 24.11 14.01
CA ALA A 135 -4.07 24.05 13.64
C ALA A 135 -4.46 25.06 12.52
N THR A 136 -3.73 26.14 12.36
CA THR A 136 -3.99 27.13 11.31
C THR A 136 -3.38 26.74 9.97
N ILE A 137 -2.28 26.01 9.96
CA ILE A 137 -1.61 25.52 8.76
C ILE A 137 -2.32 24.27 8.23
N LEU A 138 -2.52 23.26 9.08
CA LEU A 138 -3.08 21.97 8.69
C LEU A 138 -4.61 21.91 8.92
N THR A 139 -5.33 22.65 8.10
CA THR A 139 -6.79 22.62 8.12
C THR A 139 -7.34 21.33 7.50
N PRO A 140 -8.53 20.83 7.90
CA PRO A 140 -9.14 19.64 7.30
C PRO A 140 -9.33 19.75 5.78
N LYS A 141 -9.62 20.96 5.28
CA LYS A 141 -9.70 21.22 3.82
C LYS A 141 -8.38 21.04 3.11
N LEU A 142 -7.26 21.48 3.70
CA LEU A 142 -5.92 21.29 3.14
C LEU A 142 -5.54 19.82 3.15
N ILE A 143 -5.80 19.11 4.24
CA ILE A 143 -5.53 17.68 4.38
C ILE A 143 -6.27 16.88 3.30
N ALA A 144 -7.56 17.15 3.09
CA ALA A 144 -8.34 16.53 2.03
C ALA A 144 -7.75 16.81 0.64
N LYS A 145 -7.34 18.06 0.36
CA LYS A 145 -6.68 18.42 -0.91
C LYS A 145 -5.37 17.66 -1.10
N ILE A 146 -4.55 17.51 -0.05
CA ILE A 146 -3.30 16.74 -0.11
C ILE A 146 -3.59 15.28 -0.46
N GLY A 147 -4.56 14.64 0.20
CA GLY A 147 -4.93 13.26 -0.09
C GLY A 147 -5.44 13.06 -1.51
N ILE A 148 -6.31 13.95 -1.98
CA ILE A 148 -6.83 13.93 -3.37
C ILE A 148 -5.68 14.14 -4.37
N ALA A 149 -4.81 15.11 -4.13
CA ALA A 149 -3.67 15.39 -5.01
C ALA A 149 -2.69 14.19 -5.07
N ALA A 150 -2.42 13.54 -3.95
CA ALA A 150 -1.59 12.33 -3.89
C ALA A 150 -2.19 11.19 -4.72
N PHE A 151 -3.48 10.93 -4.55
CA PHE A 151 -4.20 9.90 -5.33
C PHE A 151 -4.25 10.22 -6.82
N LEU A 152 -4.58 11.46 -7.20
CA LEU A 152 -4.64 11.88 -8.60
C LEU A 152 -3.25 11.82 -9.26
N ARG A 153 -2.19 12.29 -8.58
CA ARG A 153 -0.80 12.19 -9.04
C ARG A 153 -0.45 10.74 -9.39
N SER A 154 -0.71 9.84 -8.45
CA SER A 154 -0.41 8.42 -8.61
C SER A 154 -1.24 7.78 -9.72
N SER A 155 -2.54 8.05 -9.78
CA SER A 155 -3.46 7.50 -10.78
C SER A 155 -3.11 7.94 -12.20
N ILE A 156 -2.92 9.25 -12.42
CA ILE A 156 -2.64 9.82 -13.75
C ILE A 156 -1.32 9.25 -14.29
N LEU A 157 -0.30 9.15 -13.44
CA LEU A 157 1.00 8.64 -13.85
C LEU A 157 1.01 7.12 -14.07
N MET A 158 0.11 6.37 -13.42
CA MET A 158 -0.03 4.91 -13.64
C MET A 158 -0.78 4.54 -14.92
N ILE A 159 -1.71 5.39 -15.38
CA ILE A 159 -2.53 5.10 -16.56
C ILE A 159 -1.70 4.69 -17.80
N PRO A 160 -0.67 5.44 -18.23
CA PRO A 160 0.09 5.07 -19.43
C PRO A 160 0.78 3.72 -19.31
N LEU A 161 1.31 3.39 -18.11
CA LEU A 161 1.99 2.13 -17.86
C LEU A 161 1.05 0.94 -18.03
N VAL A 162 -0.14 1.03 -17.44
CA VAL A 162 -1.10 -0.07 -17.41
C VAL A 162 -1.89 -0.14 -18.71
N ALA A 163 -2.26 1.01 -19.30
CA ALA A 163 -2.97 1.06 -20.57
C ALA A 163 -2.14 0.52 -21.73
N SER A 164 -0.82 0.69 -21.71
CA SER A 164 0.06 0.16 -22.76
C SER A 164 0.00 -1.38 -22.85
N LEU A 165 -0.36 -2.09 -21.79
CA LEU A 165 -0.51 -3.55 -21.80
C LEU A 165 -1.59 -4.03 -22.77
N ALA A 166 -2.62 -3.21 -23.03
CA ALA A 166 -3.68 -3.54 -23.99
C ALA A 166 -3.18 -3.64 -25.43
N PHE A 167 -2.03 -3.05 -25.73
CA PHE A 167 -1.42 -3.06 -27.06
C PHE A 167 -0.37 -4.15 -27.24
N TYR A 168 -0.07 -4.92 -26.20
CA TYR A 168 0.96 -5.95 -26.25
C TYR A 168 0.38 -7.32 -26.62
N PRO A 169 0.94 -8.02 -27.63
CA PRO A 169 0.59 -9.40 -27.91
C PRO A 169 1.23 -10.32 -26.86
N PHE A 170 0.41 -11.15 -26.22
CA PHE A 170 0.84 -12.16 -25.26
C PHE A 170 0.90 -13.52 -25.97
N CYS A 171 2.08 -13.91 -26.45
CA CYS A 171 2.24 -15.08 -27.30
C CYS A 171 3.18 -16.17 -26.71
N ARG A 172 3.84 -15.90 -25.56
CA ARG A 172 4.78 -16.86 -24.95
C ARG A 172 4.05 -17.87 -24.08
N SER A 173 3.32 -17.39 -23.11
CA SER A 173 2.59 -18.16 -22.12
C SER A 173 1.48 -17.27 -21.55
N HIS A 174 0.44 -17.89 -20.98
CA HIS A 174 -0.60 -17.19 -20.24
C HIS A 174 -0.51 -17.50 -18.74
N VAL A 175 0.64 -18.03 -18.28
CA VAL A 175 0.85 -18.42 -16.89
C VAL A 175 1.67 -17.35 -16.16
N LEU A 176 1.08 -16.78 -15.12
CA LEU A 176 1.68 -15.79 -14.22
C LEU A 176 2.26 -16.52 -13.00
N SER A 177 3.46 -16.13 -12.58
CA SER A 177 4.22 -16.82 -11.53
C SER A 177 3.77 -16.53 -10.10
N HIS A 178 2.73 -15.71 -9.90
CA HIS A 178 2.26 -15.27 -8.59
C HIS A 178 0.78 -15.60 -8.37
N SER A 179 0.31 -15.42 -7.13
CA SER A 179 -1.10 -15.61 -6.75
C SER A 179 -1.98 -14.39 -7.06
N TYR A 180 -1.40 -13.33 -7.61
CA TYR A 180 -2.05 -12.09 -8.04
C TYR A 180 -1.27 -11.46 -9.19
N CYS A 181 -1.87 -10.47 -9.87
CA CYS A 181 -1.27 -9.88 -11.05
C CYS A 181 -0.17 -8.87 -10.70
N LEU A 182 1.06 -9.16 -11.14
CA LEU A 182 2.19 -8.26 -11.09
C LEU A 182 2.56 -7.74 -12.47
N HIS A 183 2.85 -6.46 -12.57
CA HIS A 183 3.21 -5.81 -13.83
C HIS A 183 4.47 -6.45 -14.47
N GLN A 184 5.49 -6.76 -13.66
CA GLN A 184 6.74 -7.38 -14.14
C GLN A 184 6.51 -8.77 -14.72
N ASP A 185 5.60 -9.57 -14.18
CA ASP A 185 5.25 -10.88 -14.73
C ASP A 185 4.52 -10.73 -16.06
N MET A 186 3.55 -9.81 -16.09
CA MET A 186 2.73 -9.59 -17.28
C MET A 186 3.57 -9.18 -18.49
N ILE A 187 4.47 -8.20 -18.34
CA ILE A 187 5.31 -7.74 -19.46
C ILE A 187 6.29 -8.81 -19.96
N ARG A 188 6.70 -9.76 -19.12
CA ARG A 188 7.57 -10.88 -19.52
C ARG A 188 6.88 -11.88 -20.47
N LEU A 189 5.55 -11.94 -20.44
CA LEU A 189 4.76 -12.81 -21.30
C LEU A 189 4.53 -12.20 -22.69
N SER A 190 4.80 -10.92 -22.85
CA SER A 190 4.70 -10.23 -24.13
C SER A 190 5.80 -10.64 -25.10
N CYS A 191 5.45 -10.67 -26.40
CA CYS A 191 6.39 -10.82 -27.50
C CYS A 191 6.79 -9.50 -28.15
N ALA A 192 6.17 -8.38 -27.75
CA ALA A 192 6.51 -7.04 -28.21
C ALA A 192 7.78 -6.50 -27.52
N ASP A 193 8.26 -5.37 -28.03
CA ASP A 193 9.32 -4.60 -27.37
C ASP A 193 8.76 -3.93 -26.11
N ILE A 194 9.20 -4.39 -24.95
CA ILE A 194 8.75 -3.92 -23.64
C ILE A 194 9.55 -2.72 -23.11
N LYS A 195 10.43 -2.13 -23.92
CA LYS A 195 11.33 -1.04 -23.48
C LYS A 195 10.55 0.13 -22.88
N PHE A 196 9.40 0.49 -23.49
CA PHE A 196 8.56 1.55 -22.97
C PHE A 196 8.16 1.27 -21.50
N ASN A 197 7.60 0.09 -21.23
CA ASN A 197 7.17 -0.27 -19.87
C ASN A 197 8.32 -0.34 -18.88
N VAL A 198 9.48 -0.83 -19.30
CA VAL A 198 10.66 -0.93 -18.44
C VAL A 198 11.19 0.46 -18.10
N ILE A 199 11.36 1.34 -19.11
CA ILE A 199 11.91 2.69 -18.91
C ILE A 199 10.90 3.57 -18.17
N TYR A 200 9.65 3.59 -18.63
CA TYR A 200 8.61 4.40 -18.00
C TYR A 200 8.35 3.96 -16.55
N GLY A 201 8.29 2.65 -16.29
CA GLY A 201 8.18 2.12 -14.93
C GLY A 201 9.35 2.50 -14.02
N LEU A 202 10.59 2.54 -14.56
CA LEU A 202 11.76 3.01 -13.82
C LEU A 202 11.65 4.50 -13.51
N VAL A 203 11.24 5.31 -14.50
CA VAL A 203 11.01 6.76 -14.32
C VAL A 203 9.95 7.00 -13.25
N LEU A 204 8.84 6.25 -13.26
CA LEU A 204 7.80 6.37 -12.24
C LEU A 204 8.31 6.08 -10.83
N ILE A 205 9.03 4.97 -10.66
CA ILE A 205 9.62 4.59 -9.37
C ILE A 205 10.56 5.69 -8.87
N THR A 206 11.45 6.18 -9.73
CA THR A 206 12.42 7.21 -9.36
C THR A 206 11.74 8.56 -9.08
N LEU A 207 10.74 8.93 -9.88
CA LEU A 207 10.04 10.19 -9.71
C LEU A 207 9.13 10.18 -8.48
N LEU A 208 8.30 9.16 -8.30
CA LEU A 208 7.30 9.14 -7.23
C LEU A 208 7.94 8.80 -5.89
N TRP A 209 8.57 7.63 -5.79
CA TRP A 209 9.20 7.24 -4.52
C TRP A 209 10.49 8.02 -4.23
N GLY A 210 11.25 8.39 -5.25
CA GLY A 210 12.46 9.19 -5.07
C GLY A 210 12.17 10.58 -4.53
N THR A 211 11.16 11.28 -5.08
CA THR A 211 10.77 12.62 -4.58
C THR A 211 10.16 12.53 -3.19
N ASP A 212 9.32 11.52 -2.92
CA ASP A 212 8.72 11.34 -1.60
C ASP A 212 9.78 10.98 -0.55
N SER A 213 10.75 10.10 -0.88
CA SER A 213 11.87 9.76 0.01
C SER A 213 12.76 10.94 0.30
N LEU A 214 13.06 11.77 -0.69
CA LEU A 214 13.83 12.99 -0.50
C LEU A 214 13.10 13.97 0.43
N GLY A 215 11.80 14.15 0.23
CA GLY A 215 10.95 14.97 1.10
C GLY A 215 10.91 14.46 2.54
N LEU A 216 10.78 13.15 2.72
CA LEU A 216 10.87 12.47 4.02
C LEU A 216 12.22 12.74 4.69
N PHE A 217 13.32 12.53 3.97
CA PHE A 217 14.66 12.76 4.49
C PHE A 217 14.85 14.22 4.94
N VAL A 218 14.50 15.19 4.10
CA VAL A 218 14.59 16.62 4.44
C VAL A 218 13.73 16.95 5.66
N SER A 219 12.49 16.47 5.72
CA SER A 219 11.59 16.68 6.86
C SER A 219 12.20 16.17 8.16
N TYR A 220 12.80 14.97 8.15
CA TYR A 220 13.41 14.40 9.36
C TYR A 220 14.72 15.08 9.75
N VAL A 221 15.51 15.55 8.80
CA VAL A 221 16.69 16.39 9.11
C VAL A 221 16.27 17.67 9.82
N LEU A 222 15.22 18.35 9.34
CA LEU A 222 14.68 19.56 9.97
C LEU A 222 14.07 19.28 11.35
N ILE A 223 13.34 18.18 11.51
CA ILE A 223 12.80 17.75 12.80
C ILE A 223 13.95 17.50 13.79
N LEU A 224 14.97 16.73 13.39
CA LEU A 224 16.11 16.42 14.24
C LEU A 224 16.84 17.69 14.69
N HIS A 225 17.09 18.62 13.74
CA HIS A 225 17.69 19.91 14.06
C HIS A 225 16.88 20.69 15.10
N SER A 226 15.55 20.70 14.99
CA SER A 226 14.66 21.35 15.93
C SER A 226 14.60 20.66 17.29
N VAL A 227 14.57 19.31 17.30
CA VAL A 227 14.56 18.50 18.54
C VAL A 227 15.85 18.70 19.33
N LEU A 228 17.02 18.81 18.67
CA LEU A 228 18.29 19.05 19.33
C LEU A 228 18.35 20.42 20.03
N LYS A 229 17.54 21.39 19.62
CA LYS A 229 17.43 22.72 20.27
C LYS A 229 16.53 22.74 21.50
N ILE A 230 15.75 21.67 21.75
CA ILE A 230 14.89 21.58 22.94
C ILE A 230 15.79 21.42 24.17
N ALA A 231 15.67 22.34 25.12
CA ALA A 231 16.53 22.36 26.32
C ALA A 231 16.29 21.15 27.24
N SER A 232 15.03 20.75 27.44
CA SER A 232 14.68 19.66 28.35
C SER A 232 14.87 18.28 27.71
N HIS A 233 15.49 17.36 28.43
CA HIS A 233 15.64 15.97 28.01
C HIS A 233 14.27 15.28 27.80
N GLU A 234 13.32 15.53 28.69
CA GLU A 234 11.96 14.98 28.61
C GLU A 234 11.22 15.47 27.35
N GLY A 235 11.33 16.74 27.02
CA GLY A 235 10.75 17.30 25.78
C GLY A 235 11.34 16.67 24.53
N ARG A 236 12.67 16.45 24.50
CA ARG A 236 13.33 15.73 23.40
C ARG A 236 12.82 14.29 23.24
N LEU A 237 12.75 13.56 24.36
CA LEU A 237 12.27 12.17 24.34
C LEU A 237 10.82 12.08 23.87
N LYS A 238 9.96 13.01 24.30
CA LYS A 238 8.56 13.09 23.82
C LYS A 238 8.48 13.34 22.34
N ALA A 239 9.27 14.25 21.79
CA ALA A 239 9.31 14.54 20.34
C ALA A 239 9.79 13.32 19.53
N ILE A 240 10.86 12.65 19.99
CA ILE A 240 11.38 11.44 19.33
C ILE A 240 10.33 10.31 19.36
N ASN A 241 9.68 10.07 20.49
CA ASN A 241 8.65 9.04 20.61
C ASN A 241 7.46 9.31 19.68
N THR A 242 7.11 10.58 19.48
CA THR A 242 6.05 10.97 18.54
C THR A 242 6.43 10.64 17.09
N CYS A 243 7.71 10.79 16.73
CA CYS A 243 8.21 10.45 15.39
C CYS A 243 8.40 8.93 15.19
N ALA A 244 8.63 8.17 16.27
CA ALA A 244 9.01 6.76 16.17
C ALA A 244 7.98 5.90 15.42
N SER A 245 6.69 6.10 15.69
CA SER A 245 5.62 5.36 15.00
C SER A 245 5.62 5.61 13.50
N HIS A 246 5.83 6.88 13.10
CA HIS A 246 5.88 7.24 11.69
C HIS A 246 7.14 6.72 10.99
N ILE A 247 8.31 6.76 11.65
CA ILE A 247 9.54 6.15 11.13
C ILE A 247 9.35 4.64 10.92
N CYS A 248 8.71 3.95 11.87
CA CYS A 248 8.38 2.53 11.70
C CYS A 248 7.49 2.31 10.46
N ALA A 249 6.44 3.10 10.26
CA ALA A 249 5.57 2.98 9.09
C ALA A 249 6.33 3.22 7.77
N VAL A 250 7.22 4.22 7.74
CA VAL A 250 8.10 4.48 6.59
C VAL A 250 8.99 3.25 6.30
N LEU A 251 9.63 2.67 7.30
CA LEU A 251 10.47 1.48 7.12
C LEU A 251 9.66 0.27 6.65
N ILE A 252 8.45 0.08 7.17
CA ILE A 252 7.55 -1.01 6.79
C ILE A 252 7.15 -0.93 5.33
N LEU A 253 6.95 0.25 4.77
CA LEU A 253 6.66 0.41 3.34
C LEU A 253 7.93 0.26 2.50
N TYR A 254 8.97 1.02 2.82
CA TYR A 254 10.13 1.16 1.94
C TYR A 254 11.07 -0.06 1.94
N VAL A 255 11.25 -0.75 3.07
CA VAL A 255 12.16 -1.91 3.14
C VAL A 255 11.68 -3.07 2.27
N PRO A 256 10.41 -3.53 2.35
CA PRO A 256 9.91 -4.58 1.45
C PRO A 256 9.92 -4.16 -0.02
N MET A 257 9.58 -2.91 -0.30
CA MET A 257 9.56 -2.38 -1.66
C MET A 257 10.95 -2.37 -2.29
N ILE A 258 11.96 -1.88 -1.57
CA ILE A 258 13.36 -1.89 -2.03
C ILE A 258 13.82 -3.33 -2.20
N GLY A 259 13.52 -4.20 -1.24
CA GLY A 259 13.85 -5.62 -1.31
C GLY A 259 13.27 -6.29 -2.55
N LEU A 260 11.98 -6.07 -2.82
CA LEU A 260 11.31 -6.59 -4.03
C LEU A 260 11.98 -6.06 -5.30
N SER A 261 12.30 -4.77 -5.35
CA SER A 261 12.94 -4.13 -6.50
C SER A 261 14.35 -4.70 -6.76
N ILE A 262 15.13 -4.94 -5.69
CA ILE A 262 16.47 -5.54 -5.78
C ILE A 262 16.37 -6.98 -6.30
N VAL A 263 15.48 -7.78 -5.71
CA VAL A 263 15.32 -9.19 -6.10
C VAL A 263 14.92 -9.30 -7.57
N HIS A 264 13.97 -8.50 -8.05
CA HIS A 264 13.55 -8.54 -9.45
C HIS A 264 14.62 -8.09 -10.45
N ARG A 265 15.54 -7.20 -10.07
CA ARG A 265 16.55 -6.64 -10.97
C ARG A 265 17.86 -7.41 -10.95
N PHE A 266 18.33 -7.78 -9.75
CA PHE A 266 19.68 -8.33 -9.55
C PHE A 266 19.69 -9.83 -9.26
N ALA A 267 18.61 -10.38 -8.71
CA ALA A 267 18.53 -11.80 -8.36
C ALA A 267 17.72 -12.62 -9.38
N LYS A 268 17.93 -12.37 -10.68
CA LYS A 268 17.20 -13.06 -11.77
C LYS A 268 17.37 -14.59 -11.78
N HIS A 269 18.45 -15.09 -11.23
CA HIS A 269 18.78 -16.53 -11.12
C HIS A 269 18.40 -17.13 -9.75
N SER A 270 17.80 -16.35 -8.85
CA SER A 270 17.33 -16.85 -7.56
C SER A 270 16.08 -17.74 -7.73
N SER A 271 15.82 -18.55 -6.70
CA SER A 271 14.62 -19.38 -6.67
C SER A 271 13.35 -18.56 -6.91
N PRO A 272 12.41 -19.03 -7.74
CA PRO A 272 11.10 -18.39 -7.92
C PRO A 272 10.37 -18.09 -6.60
N LEU A 273 10.58 -18.93 -5.59
CA LEU A 273 10.01 -18.74 -4.25
C LEU A 273 10.40 -17.42 -3.60
N ILE A 274 11.67 -16.98 -3.79
CA ILE A 274 12.15 -15.71 -3.23
C ILE A 274 11.36 -14.54 -3.83
N HIS A 275 11.13 -14.55 -5.13
CA HIS A 275 10.33 -13.52 -5.82
C HIS A 275 8.89 -13.48 -5.30
N ILE A 276 8.27 -14.66 -5.12
CA ILE A 276 6.90 -14.79 -4.63
C ILE A 276 6.80 -14.32 -3.17
N PHE A 277 7.71 -14.74 -2.30
CA PHE A 277 7.73 -14.32 -0.91
C PHE A 277 7.94 -12.81 -0.76
N MET A 278 8.89 -12.23 -1.49
CA MET A 278 9.13 -10.79 -1.46
C MET A 278 7.92 -9.98 -1.96
N ALA A 279 7.22 -10.48 -2.98
CA ALA A 279 6.01 -9.87 -3.48
C ALA A 279 4.87 -9.90 -2.44
N HIS A 280 4.70 -11.01 -1.71
CA HIS A 280 3.72 -11.11 -0.64
C HIS A 280 4.10 -10.28 0.59
N ILE A 281 5.38 -10.22 0.96
CA ILE A 281 5.88 -9.36 2.04
C ILE A 281 5.56 -7.89 1.73
N TYR A 282 5.88 -7.44 0.52
CA TYR A 282 5.57 -6.08 0.08
C TYR A 282 4.08 -5.75 0.17
N LEU A 283 3.22 -6.71 -0.18
CA LEU A 283 1.78 -6.51 -0.22
C LEU A 283 1.10 -6.59 1.16
N LEU A 284 1.57 -7.47 2.04
CA LEU A 284 0.88 -7.80 3.30
C LEU A 284 1.46 -7.08 4.52
N VAL A 285 2.76 -6.80 4.51
CA VAL A 285 3.42 -6.25 5.69
C VAL A 285 2.89 -4.86 6.05
N PRO A 286 2.76 -3.88 5.12
CA PRO A 286 2.23 -2.58 5.46
C PRO A 286 0.79 -2.63 6.01
N PRO A 287 -0.20 -3.25 5.35
CA PRO A 287 -1.59 -3.28 5.84
C PRO A 287 -1.77 -3.98 7.19
N VAL A 288 -0.87 -4.90 7.53
CA VAL A 288 -0.92 -5.63 8.81
C VAL A 288 -0.23 -4.86 9.92
N LEU A 289 0.99 -4.34 9.66
CA LEU A 289 1.80 -3.72 10.70
C LEU A 289 1.41 -2.27 10.99
N ASN A 290 0.91 -1.52 10.02
CA ASN A 290 0.48 -0.13 10.22
C ASN A 290 -0.56 -0.02 11.35
N PRO A 291 -1.70 -0.72 11.33
CA PRO A 291 -2.68 -0.63 12.40
C PRO A 291 -2.14 -1.11 13.75
N ILE A 292 -1.28 -2.13 13.77
CA ILE A 292 -0.67 -2.64 15.02
C ILE A 292 0.23 -1.56 15.64
N ILE A 293 1.13 -0.97 14.86
CA ILE A 293 2.06 0.05 15.36
C ILE A 293 1.33 1.27 15.90
N TYR A 294 0.35 1.79 15.15
CA TYR A 294 -0.40 2.95 15.60
C TYR A 294 -1.28 2.63 16.82
N SER A 295 -1.83 1.43 16.91
CA SER A 295 -2.59 0.98 18.09
C SER A 295 -1.72 0.86 19.33
N VAL A 296 -0.51 0.33 19.19
CA VAL A 296 0.43 0.16 20.32
C VAL A 296 1.06 1.49 20.74
N LYS A 297 1.48 2.30 19.78
CA LYS A 297 2.28 3.52 20.06
C LYS A 297 1.42 4.74 20.35
N THR A 298 0.19 4.82 19.90
CA THR A 298 -0.69 5.99 20.05
C THR A 298 -1.71 5.74 21.14
N LYS A 299 -1.57 6.45 22.28
CA LYS A 299 -2.44 6.29 23.45
C LYS A 299 -3.92 6.49 23.13
N GLN A 300 -4.25 7.48 22.33
CA GLN A 300 -5.62 7.81 21.94
C GLN A 300 -6.26 6.69 21.10
N ILE A 301 -5.53 6.14 20.11
CA ILE A 301 -6.01 5.01 19.31
C ILE A 301 -6.21 3.79 20.20
N ARG A 302 -5.27 3.48 21.10
CA ARG A 302 -5.39 2.37 22.05
C ARG A 302 -6.60 2.52 22.96
N GLN A 303 -6.87 3.72 23.47
CA GLN A 303 -8.06 3.99 24.28
C GLN A 303 -9.35 3.83 23.46
N GLY A 304 -9.39 4.34 22.24
CA GLY A 304 -10.52 4.16 21.32
C GLY A 304 -10.81 2.68 21.03
N LEU A 305 -9.75 1.89 20.78
CA LEU A 305 -9.87 0.42 20.61
C LEU A 305 -10.40 -0.27 21.86
N PHE A 306 -9.91 0.12 23.03
CA PHE A 306 -10.38 -0.44 24.30
C PHE A 306 -11.87 -0.15 24.51
N HIS A 307 -12.32 1.07 24.27
CA HIS A 307 -13.74 1.42 24.32
C HIS A 307 -14.59 0.65 23.32
N LEU A 308 -14.08 0.46 22.09
CA LEU A 308 -14.79 -0.28 21.05
C LEU A 308 -14.99 -1.76 21.40
N ILE A 309 -13.98 -2.38 22.05
CA ILE A 309 -13.97 -3.81 22.36
C ILE A 309 -14.62 -4.11 23.71
N CYS A 310 -14.38 -3.27 24.73
CA CYS A 310 -14.74 -3.53 26.12
C CYS A 310 -15.96 -2.74 26.62
N SER A 311 -16.46 -1.72 25.89
CA SER A 311 -17.68 -1.03 26.29
C SER A 311 -18.89 -1.85 25.84
N PRO A 312 -19.75 -2.35 26.76
CA PRO A 312 -21.01 -2.94 26.36
C PRO A 312 -21.80 -1.90 25.59
N LYS A 313 -22.36 -2.30 24.43
CA LYS A 313 -23.39 -1.50 23.77
C LYS A 313 -24.49 -1.28 24.80
N ASP A 314 -24.60 -0.05 25.32
CA ASP A 314 -25.84 0.36 25.95
C ASP A 314 -26.94 0.19 24.93
N SER A 315 -27.69 -0.87 25.09
CA SER A 315 -28.94 -1.16 24.40
C SER A 315 -29.98 -0.18 24.93
N SER A 316 -29.87 1.08 24.52
CA SER A 316 -30.99 2.02 24.60
C SER A 316 -31.86 1.91 23.35
N LEU A 317 -32.44 0.73 23.19
CA LEU A 317 -33.79 0.59 22.65
C LEU A 317 -34.74 1.01 23.78
N THR A 318 -35.06 2.27 23.85
CA THR A 318 -36.25 2.73 24.53
C THR A 318 -37.11 3.47 23.51
N MET A 319 -38.21 2.81 23.24
CA MET A 319 -39.53 3.19 22.75
C MET A 319 -39.75 4.65 22.35
#